data_edfd4b049e22030886a8c3e53531846e
#
_entry.id   edfd4b049e22030886a8c3e53531846e
#
_cell.length_a   1.000
_cell.length_b   1.000
_cell.length_c   1.000
_cell.angle_alpha   90.00
_cell.angle_beta   90.00
_cell.angle_gamma   90.00
#
_symmetry.space_group_name_H-M   'P 1'
#
loop_
_entity.id
_entity.type
_entity.pdbx_description
1 polymer ?
#
loop_
_entity_poly.entity_id
_entity_poly.type
_entity_poly.pdbx_seq_one_letter_code
_entity_poly.pdbx_strand_id
1 'polypeptide(L)'
;MCFLVSCSGNIPFSEDEKGALKKAKTEIAEMKKNPTMAEKERILQKGLEVQKKYLRIGVVYFKSVEKDIPMADYYLARNYSARGENEEALKWARKGSNRGVKEASAFAGHIYANQRDEMNARKYYIKAMDQGDYREDTLFRVWVYGERKEINSEVVEAFKRNLNKNIEVKNALAFYYQRHDYFDEAEKLYKELVNEKYPNAERLLGELYMSKKDYDKAEEWLLKESENLFSHSEDNVKRIEEKRARLLRLLAKVYEMKGDYGKAENNLLKAKELAHKELALTSLAKLYEKQGKYNQALKINDELEELKKTKKRKIKS
;
A
#
# COMPACT_ATOMS: atom_id res chain seq x y z
N MET A 1 -7.68 -5.47 27.43
CA MET A 1 -7.77 -6.89 27.90
C MET A 1 -9.07 -7.46 27.32
N CYS A 2 -9.06 -7.93 26.08
CA CYS A 2 -10.18 -8.64 25.47
C CYS A 2 -9.75 -10.08 25.29
N PHE A 3 -10.31 -10.95 26.08
CA PHE A 3 -10.18 -12.39 25.95
C PHE A 3 -10.86 -12.82 24.64
N LEU A 4 -10.07 -13.12 23.60
CA LEU A 4 -10.52 -13.91 22.47
C LEU A 4 -10.61 -15.38 22.93
N VAL A 5 -11.77 -15.75 23.43
CA VAL A 5 -12.13 -17.15 23.63
C VAL A 5 -12.23 -17.79 22.25
N SER A 6 -11.32 -18.72 21.95
CA SER A 6 -11.42 -19.60 20.80
C SER A 6 -12.61 -20.53 20.98
N CYS A 7 -13.81 -20.10 20.58
CA CYS A 7 -14.97 -20.95 20.51
C CYS A 7 -14.98 -21.74 19.19
N SER A 8 -14.14 -22.76 19.08
CA SER A 8 -14.31 -23.83 18.07
C SER A 8 -15.37 -24.83 18.54
N GLY A 9 -16.44 -24.36 19.15
CA GLY A 9 -17.65 -25.14 19.47
C GLY A 9 -18.59 -25.13 18.26
N ASN A 10 -19.24 -26.25 17.98
CA ASN A 10 -20.30 -26.38 16.97
C ASN A 10 -21.48 -25.45 17.31
N ILE A 11 -21.35 -24.16 16.95
CA ILE A 11 -22.48 -23.22 17.05
C ILE A 11 -23.55 -23.71 16.07
N PRO A 12 -24.77 -24.06 16.55
CA PRO A 12 -25.81 -24.55 15.66
C PRO A 12 -26.19 -23.48 14.63
N PHE A 13 -26.60 -23.90 13.45
CA PHE A 13 -27.14 -23.00 12.42
C PHE A 13 -28.45 -22.39 12.91
N SER A 14 -28.62 -21.09 12.72
CA SER A 14 -29.93 -20.44 12.85
C SER A 14 -30.91 -20.99 11.81
N GLU A 15 -32.21 -20.77 12.00
CA GLU A 15 -33.24 -21.26 11.05
C GLU A 15 -33.01 -20.66 9.64
N ASP A 16 -32.64 -19.37 9.56
CA ASP A 16 -32.28 -18.72 8.32
C ASP A 16 -31.05 -19.35 7.65
N GLU A 17 -30.02 -19.70 8.43
CA GLU A 17 -28.84 -20.39 7.92
C GLU A 17 -29.17 -21.82 7.46
N LYS A 18 -30.07 -22.54 8.15
CA LYS A 18 -30.54 -23.86 7.71
C LYS A 18 -31.26 -23.77 6.37
N GLY A 19 -32.11 -22.75 6.18
CA GLY A 19 -32.78 -22.47 4.92
C GLY A 19 -31.78 -22.18 3.81
N ALA A 20 -30.80 -21.29 4.05
CA ALA A 20 -29.73 -20.96 3.12
C ALA A 20 -28.85 -22.17 2.78
N LEU A 21 -28.54 -23.02 3.75
CA LEU A 21 -27.78 -24.26 3.54
C LEU A 21 -28.54 -25.25 2.66
N LYS A 22 -29.84 -25.43 2.88
CA LYS A 22 -30.70 -26.31 2.05
C LYS A 22 -30.70 -25.82 0.60
N LYS A 23 -30.90 -24.51 0.39
CA LYS A 23 -30.85 -23.87 -0.93
C LYS A 23 -29.48 -24.09 -1.59
N ALA A 24 -28.36 -23.86 -0.88
CA ALA A 24 -27.02 -24.07 -1.42
C ALA A 24 -26.80 -25.51 -1.88
N LYS A 25 -27.20 -26.48 -1.07
CA LYS A 25 -27.11 -27.92 -1.41
C LYS A 25 -27.92 -28.27 -2.64
N THR A 26 -29.14 -27.74 -2.76
CA THR A 26 -29.99 -27.94 -3.95
C THR A 26 -29.33 -27.36 -5.20
N GLU A 27 -28.91 -26.12 -5.16
CA GLU A 27 -28.27 -25.48 -6.31
C GLU A 27 -26.97 -26.15 -6.77
N ILE A 28 -26.18 -26.69 -5.83
CA ILE A 28 -24.98 -27.48 -6.13
C ILE A 28 -25.35 -28.85 -6.72
N ALA A 29 -26.40 -29.48 -6.21
CA ALA A 29 -26.89 -30.78 -6.72
C ALA A 29 -27.51 -30.67 -8.12
N GLU A 30 -28.06 -29.52 -8.47
CA GLU A 30 -28.61 -29.24 -9.81
C GLU A 30 -27.50 -29.02 -10.86
N MET A 31 -26.23 -28.83 -10.46
CA MET A 31 -25.15 -28.81 -11.41
C MET A 31 -25.09 -30.13 -12.19
N LYS A 32 -24.89 -30.03 -13.50
CA LYS A 32 -24.71 -31.20 -14.35
C LYS A 32 -23.58 -32.09 -13.83
N LYS A 33 -23.63 -33.38 -14.15
CA LYS A 33 -22.60 -34.36 -13.74
C LYS A 33 -21.17 -33.91 -14.20
N ASN A 34 -21.09 -33.18 -15.34
CA ASN A 34 -19.87 -32.56 -15.87
C ASN A 34 -20.15 -31.08 -16.11
N PRO A 35 -20.11 -30.21 -15.07
CA PRO A 35 -20.41 -28.80 -15.22
C PRO A 35 -19.32 -28.09 -16.03
N THR A 36 -19.73 -27.14 -16.88
CA THR A 36 -18.82 -26.24 -17.59
C THR A 36 -18.09 -25.30 -16.62
N MET A 37 -16.98 -24.70 -17.04
CA MET A 37 -16.29 -23.69 -16.24
C MET A 37 -17.21 -22.51 -15.89
N ALA A 38 -18.04 -22.07 -16.83
CA ALA A 38 -19.01 -20.99 -16.59
C ALA A 38 -20.04 -21.36 -15.49
N GLU A 39 -20.51 -22.60 -15.43
CA GLU A 39 -21.39 -23.06 -14.36
C GLU A 39 -20.67 -23.07 -12.99
N LYS A 40 -19.41 -23.50 -12.95
CA LYS A 40 -18.57 -23.48 -11.74
C LYS A 40 -18.29 -22.05 -11.25
N GLU A 41 -17.97 -21.12 -12.17
CA GLU A 41 -17.79 -19.71 -11.87
C GLU A 41 -19.08 -19.07 -11.32
N ARG A 42 -20.24 -19.41 -11.89
CA ARG A 42 -21.54 -18.95 -11.37
C ARG A 42 -21.76 -19.43 -9.92
N ILE A 43 -21.42 -20.68 -9.59
CA ILE A 43 -21.49 -21.20 -8.23
C ILE A 43 -20.53 -20.46 -7.31
N LEU A 44 -19.29 -20.15 -7.77
CA LEU A 44 -18.35 -19.34 -7.02
C LEU A 44 -18.94 -17.96 -6.68
N GLN A 45 -19.54 -17.28 -7.68
CA GLN A 45 -20.16 -15.96 -7.46
C GLN A 45 -21.30 -16.01 -6.45
N LYS A 46 -22.15 -17.03 -6.52
CA LYS A 46 -23.18 -17.25 -5.50
C LYS A 46 -22.60 -17.40 -4.09
N GLY A 47 -21.49 -18.13 -3.96
CA GLY A 47 -20.75 -18.23 -2.71
C GLY A 47 -20.29 -16.86 -2.19
N LEU A 48 -19.78 -15.99 -3.08
CA LEU A 48 -19.38 -14.63 -2.74
C LEU A 48 -20.55 -13.75 -2.29
N GLU A 49 -21.71 -13.90 -2.88
CA GLU A 49 -22.91 -13.17 -2.48
C GLU A 49 -23.43 -13.65 -1.12
N VAL A 50 -23.59 -14.96 -0.95
CA VAL A 50 -24.16 -15.57 0.26
C VAL A 50 -23.26 -15.36 1.47
N GLN A 51 -21.93 -15.40 1.33
CA GLN A 51 -21.01 -15.18 2.44
C GLN A 51 -21.13 -13.80 3.08
N LYS A 52 -21.63 -12.79 2.37
CA LYS A 52 -21.85 -11.44 2.94
C LYS A 52 -22.80 -11.47 4.14
N LYS A 53 -23.75 -12.40 4.14
CA LYS A 53 -24.72 -12.60 5.23
C LYS A 53 -24.41 -13.86 6.05
N TYR A 54 -24.00 -14.94 5.40
CA TYR A 54 -23.81 -16.26 6.01
C TYR A 54 -22.44 -16.84 5.64
N LEU A 55 -21.40 -16.53 6.42
CA LEU A 55 -20.02 -16.97 6.15
C LEU A 55 -19.92 -18.48 5.96
N ARG A 56 -20.53 -19.26 6.88
CA ARG A 56 -20.46 -20.74 6.83
C ARG A 56 -21.11 -21.34 5.58
N ILE A 57 -22.11 -20.67 5.03
CA ILE A 57 -22.76 -21.13 3.80
C ILE A 57 -21.91 -20.85 2.57
N GLY A 58 -21.19 -19.73 2.53
CA GLY A 58 -20.23 -19.44 1.48
C GLY A 58 -19.19 -20.56 1.31
N VAL A 59 -18.71 -21.14 2.42
CA VAL A 59 -17.78 -22.29 2.39
C VAL A 59 -18.33 -23.47 1.58
N VAL A 60 -19.62 -23.75 1.65
CA VAL A 60 -20.24 -24.87 0.94
C VAL A 60 -20.13 -24.68 -0.56
N TYR A 61 -20.40 -23.47 -1.05
CA TYR A 61 -20.24 -23.13 -2.46
C TYR A 61 -18.77 -23.20 -2.91
N PHE A 62 -17.85 -22.61 -2.13
CA PHE A 62 -16.43 -22.61 -2.49
C PHE A 62 -15.85 -24.02 -2.56
N LYS A 63 -16.18 -24.88 -1.57
CA LYS A 63 -15.72 -26.29 -1.56
C LYS A 63 -16.27 -27.12 -2.73
N SER A 64 -17.44 -26.78 -3.27
CA SER A 64 -18.00 -27.52 -4.40
C SER A 64 -17.26 -27.31 -5.71
N VAL A 65 -16.51 -26.21 -5.86
CA VAL A 65 -15.78 -25.83 -7.08
C VAL A 65 -14.26 -25.71 -6.89
N GLU A 66 -13.75 -25.92 -5.67
CA GLU A 66 -12.34 -25.65 -5.33
C GLU A 66 -11.34 -26.50 -6.13
N LYS A 67 -11.73 -27.74 -6.52
CA LYS A 67 -10.86 -28.60 -7.32
C LYS A 67 -10.55 -27.99 -8.69
N ASP A 68 -11.52 -27.32 -9.30
CA ASP A 68 -11.45 -26.80 -10.66
C ASP A 68 -11.08 -25.32 -10.68
N ILE A 69 -11.48 -24.54 -9.69
CA ILE A 69 -11.26 -23.10 -9.62
C ILE A 69 -10.26 -22.76 -8.49
N PRO A 70 -8.96 -22.53 -8.80
CA PRO A 70 -7.94 -22.22 -7.79
C PRO A 70 -8.28 -21.03 -6.90
N MET A 71 -8.98 -20.03 -7.44
CA MET A 71 -9.41 -18.84 -6.70
C MET A 71 -10.36 -19.19 -5.53
N ALA A 72 -11.07 -20.31 -5.57
CA ALA A 72 -11.92 -20.78 -4.46
C ALA A 72 -11.10 -21.03 -3.19
N ASP A 73 -9.85 -21.48 -3.32
CA ASP A 73 -8.95 -21.69 -2.18
C ASP A 73 -8.68 -20.35 -1.44
N TYR A 74 -8.51 -19.25 -2.17
CA TYR A 74 -8.35 -17.91 -1.60
C TYR A 74 -9.61 -17.45 -0.85
N TYR A 75 -10.79 -17.67 -1.45
CA TYR A 75 -12.05 -17.31 -0.78
C TYR A 75 -12.34 -18.17 0.44
N LEU A 76 -11.97 -19.46 0.42
CA LEU A 76 -12.00 -20.33 1.61
C LEU A 76 -11.07 -19.78 2.69
N ALA A 77 -9.84 -19.42 2.35
CA ALA A 77 -8.88 -18.85 3.30
C ALA A 77 -9.43 -17.59 3.96
N ARG A 78 -9.96 -16.66 3.18
CA ARG A 78 -10.57 -15.42 3.71
C ARG A 78 -11.78 -15.71 4.61
N ASN A 79 -12.60 -16.66 4.22
CA ASN A 79 -13.80 -17.01 4.96
C ASN A 79 -13.45 -17.63 6.33
N TYR A 80 -12.50 -18.57 6.36
CA TYR A 80 -12.03 -19.16 7.63
C TYR A 80 -11.36 -18.10 8.52
N SER A 81 -10.57 -17.20 7.95
CA SER A 81 -9.96 -16.10 8.70
C SER A 81 -11.00 -15.15 9.31
N ALA A 82 -12.07 -14.82 8.58
CA ALA A 82 -13.17 -13.99 9.08
C ALA A 82 -13.93 -14.64 10.25
N ARG A 83 -13.82 -15.95 10.39
CA ARG A 83 -14.39 -16.73 11.50
C ARG A 83 -13.41 -16.96 12.65
N GLY A 84 -12.17 -16.43 12.53
CA GLY A 84 -11.10 -16.63 13.53
C GLY A 84 -10.39 -17.98 13.43
N GLU A 85 -10.68 -18.80 12.41
CA GLU A 85 -10.09 -20.13 12.20
C GLU A 85 -8.78 -20.02 11.40
N ASN A 86 -7.76 -19.44 12.04
CA ASN A 86 -6.53 -19.02 11.38
C ASN A 86 -5.70 -20.20 10.82
N GLU A 87 -5.73 -21.37 11.44
CA GLU A 87 -5.01 -22.56 10.94
C GLU A 87 -5.63 -23.08 9.63
N GLU A 88 -6.94 -23.21 9.57
CA GLU A 88 -7.64 -23.58 8.33
C GLU A 88 -7.49 -22.50 7.27
N ALA A 89 -7.55 -21.21 7.65
CA ALA A 89 -7.30 -20.10 6.74
C ALA A 89 -5.90 -20.20 6.10
N LEU A 90 -4.87 -20.46 6.89
CA LEU A 90 -3.50 -20.61 6.40
C LEU A 90 -3.35 -21.83 5.49
N LYS A 91 -3.96 -22.95 5.83
CA LYS A 91 -3.96 -24.17 5.00
C LYS A 91 -4.53 -23.90 3.61
N TRP A 92 -5.70 -23.24 3.54
CA TRP A 92 -6.32 -22.89 2.26
C TRP A 92 -5.55 -21.81 1.49
N ALA A 93 -5.00 -20.82 2.18
CA ALA A 93 -4.13 -19.82 1.54
C ALA A 93 -2.89 -20.45 0.92
N ARG A 94 -2.23 -21.38 1.63
CA ARG A 94 -1.07 -22.12 1.10
C ARG A 94 -1.45 -23.01 -0.09
N LYS A 95 -2.61 -23.66 -0.05
CA LYS A 95 -3.11 -24.47 -1.16
C LYS A 95 -3.31 -23.60 -2.41
N GLY A 96 -4.03 -22.49 -2.30
CA GLY A 96 -4.23 -21.54 -3.40
C GLY A 96 -2.92 -20.96 -3.93
N SER A 97 -2.01 -20.59 -3.01
CA SER A 97 -0.65 -20.13 -3.35
C SER A 97 0.12 -21.16 -4.18
N ASN A 98 0.04 -22.45 -3.86
CA ASN A 98 0.70 -23.51 -4.62
C ASN A 98 0.07 -23.75 -5.99
N ARG A 99 -1.18 -23.34 -6.16
CA ARG A 99 -1.91 -23.37 -7.44
C ARG A 99 -1.78 -22.07 -8.25
N GLY A 100 -0.88 -21.16 -7.87
CA GLY A 100 -0.57 -19.95 -8.62
C GLY A 100 -1.48 -18.76 -8.32
N VAL A 101 -2.34 -18.82 -7.30
CA VAL A 101 -3.23 -17.71 -6.92
C VAL A 101 -2.44 -16.69 -6.12
N LYS A 102 -2.10 -15.57 -6.77
CA LYS A 102 -1.31 -14.48 -6.16
C LYS A 102 -1.98 -13.86 -4.93
N GLU A 103 -3.30 -13.72 -4.95
CA GLU A 103 -4.10 -13.24 -3.83
C GLU A 103 -3.99 -14.18 -2.62
N ALA A 104 -3.95 -15.49 -2.85
CA ALA A 104 -3.78 -16.48 -1.80
C ALA A 104 -2.36 -16.43 -1.22
N SER A 105 -1.35 -16.19 -2.05
CA SER A 105 0.04 -15.98 -1.60
C SER A 105 0.15 -14.74 -0.73
N ALA A 106 -0.35 -13.59 -1.18
CA ALA A 106 -0.36 -12.36 -0.40
C ALA A 106 -1.10 -12.55 0.92
N PHE A 107 -2.23 -13.28 0.91
CA PHE A 107 -3.02 -13.54 2.10
C PHE A 107 -2.30 -14.48 3.10
N ALA A 108 -1.59 -15.51 2.62
CA ALA A 108 -0.73 -16.32 3.47
C ALA A 108 0.36 -15.47 4.14
N GLY A 109 1.00 -14.57 3.37
CA GLY A 109 1.94 -13.59 3.92
C GLY A 109 1.33 -12.73 5.03
N HIS A 110 0.09 -12.30 4.85
CA HIS A 110 -0.67 -11.53 5.85
C HIS A 110 -0.91 -12.31 7.15
N ILE A 111 -1.30 -13.59 7.04
CA ILE A 111 -1.52 -14.45 8.21
C ILE A 111 -0.21 -14.63 8.98
N TYR A 112 0.90 -14.93 8.28
CA TYR A 112 2.22 -15.07 8.91
C TYR A 112 2.69 -13.76 9.56
N ALA A 113 2.45 -12.61 8.92
CA ALA A 113 2.76 -11.30 9.49
C ALA A 113 2.02 -11.05 10.81
N ASN A 114 0.73 -11.40 10.88
CA ASN A 114 -0.05 -11.29 12.11
C ASN A 114 0.45 -12.25 13.21
N GLN A 115 1.04 -13.37 12.84
CA GLN A 115 1.70 -14.33 13.75
C GLN A 115 3.13 -13.89 14.14
N ARG A 116 3.63 -12.75 13.61
CA ARG A 116 5.01 -12.26 13.76
C ARG A 116 6.07 -13.20 13.18
N ASP A 117 5.69 -14.05 12.25
CA ASP A 117 6.62 -14.90 11.49
C ASP A 117 7.08 -14.13 10.23
N GLU A 118 8.04 -13.23 10.43
CA GLU A 118 8.55 -12.34 9.39
C GLU A 118 9.18 -13.09 8.21
N MET A 119 9.84 -14.22 8.48
CA MET A 119 10.49 -15.03 7.45
C MET A 119 9.47 -15.63 6.48
N ASN A 120 8.43 -16.28 7.00
CA ASN A 120 7.38 -16.83 6.16
C ASN A 120 6.51 -15.72 5.54
N ALA A 121 6.25 -14.62 6.26
CA ALA A 121 5.57 -13.45 5.68
C ALA A 121 6.28 -12.95 4.44
N ARG A 122 7.60 -12.68 4.51
CA ARG A 122 8.43 -12.27 3.38
C ARG A 122 8.37 -13.28 2.24
N LYS A 123 8.61 -14.56 2.53
CA LYS A 123 8.55 -15.64 1.54
C LYS A 123 7.26 -15.64 0.73
N TYR A 124 6.12 -15.48 1.38
CA TYR A 124 4.83 -15.50 0.72
C TYR A 124 4.49 -14.21 -0.01
N TYR A 125 4.97 -13.04 0.44
CA TYR A 125 4.84 -11.80 -0.33
C TYR A 125 5.72 -11.80 -1.58
N ILE A 126 6.96 -12.32 -1.49
CA ILE A 126 7.82 -12.55 -2.65
C ILE A 126 7.12 -13.50 -3.64
N LYS A 127 6.55 -14.60 -3.15
CA LYS A 127 5.80 -15.53 -4.01
C LYS A 127 4.60 -14.88 -4.68
N ALA A 128 3.87 -14.01 -3.99
CA ALA A 128 2.77 -13.25 -4.59
C ALA A 128 3.27 -12.34 -5.72
N MET A 129 4.38 -11.63 -5.50
CA MET A 129 5.02 -10.81 -6.53
C MET A 129 5.49 -11.65 -7.72
N ASP A 130 6.13 -12.78 -7.49
CA ASP A 130 6.57 -13.71 -8.56
C ASP A 130 5.38 -14.25 -9.39
N GLN A 131 4.20 -14.33 -8.80
CA GLN A 131 2.93 -14.70 -9.43
C GLN A 131 2.19 -13.51 -10.08
N GLY A 132 2.79 -12.33 -10.09
CA GLY A 132 2.25 -11.14 -10.75
C GLY A 132 1.37 -10.24 -9.87
N ASP A 133 1.54 -10.28 -8.56
CA ASP A 133 0.94 -9.28 -7.66
C ASP A 133 1.87 -8.09 -7.48
N TYR A 134 1.72 -7.08 -8.35
CA TYR A 134 2.51 -5.86 -8.33
C TYR A 134 1.80 -4.69 -7.67
N ARG A 135 0.78 -4.96 -6.84
CA ARG A 135 0.10 -3.91 -6.05
C ARG A 135 1.08 -3.28 -5.07
N GLU A 136 0.94 -1.97 -4.88
CA GLU A 136 1.78 -1.18 -3.97
C GLU A 136 1.89 -1.83 -2.58
N ASP A 137 0.77 -2.31 -2.00
CA ASP A 137 0.77 -2.98 -0.70
C ASP A 137 1.66 -4.25 -0.68
N THR A 138 1.60 -5.08 -1.73
CA THR A 138 2.42 -6.30 -1.83
C THR A 138 3.91 -5.94 -1.95
N LEU A 139 4.25 -5.00 -2.83
CA LEU A 139 5.64 -4.55 -3.02
C LEU A 139 6.20 -3.92 -1.74
N PHE A 140 5.40 -3.08 -1.07
CA PHE A 140 5.75 -2.49 0.22
C PHE A 140 6.00 -3.56 1.29
N ARG A 141 5.21 -4.63 1.35
CA ARG A 141 5.39 -5.72 2.32
C ARG A 141 6.62 -6.56 2.03
N VAL A 142 6.93 -6.83 0.76
CA VAL A 142 8.22 -7.47 0.38
C VAL A 142 9.37 -6.66 0.94
N TRP A 143 9.32 -5.35 0.79
CA TRP A 143 10.30 -4.41 1.30
C TRP A 143 10.35 -4.38 2.84
N VAL A 144 9.22 -4.18 3.54
CA VAL A 144 9.16 -4.06 5.01
C VAL A 144 9.69 -5.32 5.71
N TYR A 145 9.31 -6.50 5.25
CA TYR A 145 9.79 -7.76 5.83
C TYR A 145 11.18 -8.16 5.36
N GLY A 146 11.75 -7.42 4.41
CA GLY A 146 13.16 -7.48 4.04
C GLY A 146 14.04 -6.49 4.80
N GLU A 147 13.44 -5.50 5.49
CA GLU A 147 14.16 -4.42 6.15
C GLU A 147 14.84 -4.90 7.43
N ARG A 148 16.14 -5.09 7.34
CA ARG A 148 17.07 -5.23 8.46
C ARG A 148 18.14 -4.14 8.29
N LYS A 149 19.11 -4.06 9.23
CA LYS A 149 20.24 -3.11 9.12
C LYS A 149 20.99 -3.24 7.80
N GLU A 150 21.01 -4.42 7.23
CA GLU A 150 21.70 -4.73 5.98
C GLU A 150 20.68 -5.08 4.89
N ILE A 151 21.03 -4.78 3.64
CA ILE A 151 20.21 -5.09 2.48
C ILE A 151 20.01 -6.61 2.36
N ASN A 152 18.77 -7.04 2.15
CA ASN A 152 18.44 -8.45 2.04
C ASN A 152 18.56 -8.90 0.58
N SER A 153 19.52 -9.80 0.30
CA SER A 153 19.79 -10.29 -1.04
C SER A 153 18.60 -11.04 -1.67
N GLU A 154 17.84 -11.81 -0.88
CA GLU A 154 16.63 -12.50 -1.36
C GLU A 154 15.59 -11.51 -1.90
N VAL A 155 15.41 -10.37 -1.21
CA VAL A 155 14.49 -9.29 -1.62
C VAL A 155 15.00 -8.63 -2.90
N VAL A 156 16.29 -8.31 -2.98
CA VAL A 156 16.88 -7.71 -4.19
C VAL A 156 16.71 -8.63 -5.40
N GLU A 157 17.03 -9.92 -5.25
CA GLU A 157 16.88 -10.89 -6.34
C GLU A 157 15.41 -11.09 -6.74
N ALA A 158 14.48 -11.06 -5.77
CA ALA A 158 13.07 -11.13 -6.07
C ALA A 158 12.59 -9.92 -6.90
N PHE A 159 13.01 -8.71 -6.55
CA PHE A 159 12.71 -7.51 -7.33
C PHE A 159 13.35 -7.59 -8.72
N LYS A 160 14.62 -7.99 -8.83
CA LYS A 160 15.33 -8.11 -10.12
C LYS A 160 14.65 -9.09 -11.08
N ARG A 161 14.18 -10.25 -10.60
CA ARG A 161 13.44 -11.23 -11.41
C ARG A 161 12.15 -10.68 -11.99
N ASN A 162 11.58 -9.67 -11.35
CA ASN A 162 10.30 -9.06 -11.73
C ASN A 162 10.44 -7.67 -12.36
N LEU A 163 11.68 -7.14 -12.47
CA LEU A 163 11.96 -5.76 -12.85
C LEU A 163 11.32 -5.33 -14.17
N ASN A 164 11.34 -6.21 -15.17
CA ASN A 164 10.81 -5.93 -16.52
C ASN A 164 9.33 -6.33 -16.68
N LYS A 165 8.69 -6.83 -15.63
CA LYS A 165 7.29 -7.27 -15.71
C LYS A 165 6.31 -6.14 -15.35
N ASN A 166 6.75 -5.20 -14.53
CA ASN A 166 5.91 -4.08 -14.11
C ASN A 166 6.78 -2.91 -13.63
N ILE A 167 6.43 -1.70 -14.06
CA ILE A 167 7.19 -0.47 -13.73
C ILE A 167 7.19 -0.16 -12.23
N GLU A 168 6.14 -0.56 -11.49
CA GLU A 168 6.07 -0.38 -10.04
C GLU A 168 7.15 -1.19 -9.30
N VAL A 169 7.55 -2.34 -9.84
CA VAL A 169 8.65 -3.16 -9.29
C VAL A 169 9.97 -2.40 -9.37
N LYS A 170 10.21 -1.69 -10.48
CA LYS A 170 11.38 -0.84 -10.67
C LYS A 170 11.43 0.28 -9.63
N ASN A 171 10.32 0.96 -9.42
CA ASN A 171 10.20 2.00 -8.40
C ASN A 171 10.43 1.43 -6.98
N ALA A 172 9.83 0.28 -6.67
CA ALA A 172 9.99 -0.36 -5.36
C ALA A 172 11.46 -0.77 -5.09
N LEU A 173 12.15 -1.32 -6.10
CA LEU A 173 13.56 -1.67 -5.97
C LEU A 173 14.45 -0.43 -5.82
N ALA A 174 14.21 0.64 -6.59
CA ALA A 174 14.94 1.88 -6.45
C ALA A 174 14.81 2.47 -5.04
N PHE A 175 13.57 2.47 -4.51
CA PHE A 175 13.30 2.92 -3.15
C PHE A 175 13.98 2.02 -2.11
N TYR A 176 13.99 0.70 -2.31
CA TYR A 176 14.67 -0.25 -1.43
C TYR A 176 16.17 0.01 -1.40
N TYR A 177 16.81 0.22 -2.55
CA TYR A 177 18.22 0.60 -2.63
C TYR A 177 18.50 1.94 -1.92
N GLN A 178 17.67 2.96 -2.15
CA GLN A 178 17.82 4.26 -1.50
C GLN A 178 17.77 4.16 0.03
N ARG A 179 16.89 3.32 0.57
CA ARG A 179 16.73 3.12 2.02
C ARG A 179 17.93 2.41 2.68
N HIS A 180 18.70 1.69 1.89
CA HIS A 180 19.91 0.99 2.34
C HIS A 180 21.20 1.67 1.88
N ASP A 181 21.13 2.96 1.48
CA ASP A 181 22.25 3.79 1.05
C ASP A 181 22.99 3.29 -0.21
N TYR A 182 22.38 2.39 -1.00
CA TYR A 182 22.83 1.98 -2.33
C TYR A 182 22.37 3.01 -3.36
N PHE A 183 22.92 4.23 -3.22
CA PHE A 183 22.43 5.41 -3.95
C PHE A 183 22.69 5.35 -5.45
N ASP A 184 23.75 4.72 -5.90
CA ASP A 184 24.09 4.66 -7.33
C ASP A 184 23.16 3.69 -8.07
N GLU A 185 22.81 2.58 -7.46
CA GLU A 185 21.82 1.63 -7.97
C GLU A 185 20.41 2.26 -7.99
N ALA A 186 20.05 2.98 -6.94
CA ALA A 186 18.78 3.71 -6.88
C ALA A 186 18.71 4.80 -7.96
N GLU A 187 19.80 5.56 -8.14
CA GLU A 187 19.89 6.62 -9.14
C GLU A 187 19.70 6.09 -10.56
N LYS A 188 20.33 4.96 -10.88
CA LYS A 188 20.19 4.31 -12.18
C LYS A 188 18.71 3.98 -12.47
N LEU A 189 18.04 3.34 -11.53
CA LEU A 189 16.64 2.94 -11.69
C LEU A 189 15.69 4.15 -11.75
N TYR A 190 15.92 5.18 -10.94
CA TYR A 190 15.09 6.40 -11.02
C TYR A 190 15.31 7.16 -12.33
N LYS A 191 16.53 7.18 -12.90
CA LYS A 191 16.78 7.75 -14.23
C LYS A 191 16.06 6.98 -15.34
N GLU A 192 16.03 5.64 -15.24
CA GLU A 192 15.23 4.81 -16.15
C GLU A 192 13.75 5.15 -16.03
N LEU A 193 13.22 5.33 -14.81
CA LEU A 193 11.83 5.73 -14.57
C LEU A 193 11.50 7.12 -15.16
N VAL A 194 12.43 8.07 -15.11
CA VAL A 194 12.27 9.37 -15.81
C VAL A 194 12.16 9.18 -17.31
N ASN A 195 13.03 8.37 -17.91
CA ASN A 195 13.00 8.07 -19.34
C ASN A 195 11.71 7.38 -19.78
N GLU A 196 11.15 6.54 -18.91
CA GLU A 196 9.88 5.84 -19.10
C GLU A 196 8.65 6.72 -18.73
N LYS A 197 8.86 7.99 -18.38
CA LYS A 197 7.81 8.94 -17.98
C LYS A 197 6.95 8.45 -16.81
N TYR A 198 7.58 7.74 -15.88
CA TYR A 198 6.90 7.30 -14.66
C TYR A 198 6.44 8.52 -13.83
N PRO A 199 5.20 8.53 -13.33
CA PRO A 199 4.68 9.67 -12.58
C PRO A 199 5.55 10.05 -11.37
N ASN A 200 5.90 11.32 -11.27
CA ASN A 200 6.73 11.91 -10.22
C ASN A 200 8.18 11.36 -10.15
N ALA A 201 8.73 10.81 -11.24
CA ALA A 201 10.08 10.23 -11.25
C ALA A 201 11.16 11.30 -10.98
N GLU A 202 10.99 12.51 -11.49
CA GLU A 202 11.89 13.64 -11.23
C GLU A 202 11.92 14.00 -9.74
N ARG A 203 10.76 13.98 -9.08
CA ARG A 203 10.68 14.20 -7.63
C ARG A 203 11.40 13.09 -6.86
N LEU A 204 11.27 11.82 -7.28
CA LEU A 204 11.98 10.69 -6.65
C LEU A 204 13.49 10.86 -6.77
N LEU A 205 14.00 11.32 -7.91
CA LEU A 205 15.41 11.68 -8.07
C LEU A 205 15.80 12.84 -7.17
N GLY A 206 14.98 13.87 -7.07
CA GLY A 206 15.22 14.98 -6.15
C GLY A 206 15.33 14.50 -4.69
N GLU A 207 14.41 13.64 -4.24
CA GLU A 207 14.43 13.04 -2.89
C GLU A 207 15.68 12.14 -2.69
N LEU A 208 16.12 11.40 -3.73
CA LEU A 208 17.37 10.62 -3.70
C LEU A 208 18.59 11.52 -3.49
N TYR A 209 18.71 12.61 -4.28
CA TYR A 209 19.84 13.53 -4.13
C TYR A 209 19.82 14.30 -2.80
N MET A 210 18.64 14.54 -2.22
CA MET A 210 18.56 15.02 -0.83
C MET A 210 19.18 14.01 0.15
N SER A 211 18.93 12.70 -0.04
CA SER A 211 19.52 11.62 0.78
C SER A 211 21.06 11.56 0.59
N LYS A 212 21.54 11.74 -0.63
CA LYS A 212 22.99 11.87 -0.97
C LYS A 212 23.61 13.18 -0.45
N LYS A 213 22.82 14.13 0.06
CA LYS A 213 23.22 15.49 0.43
C LYS A 213 23.76 16.33 -0.75
N ASP A 214 23.44 15.94 -1.97
CA ASP A 214 23.73 16.71 -3.20
C ASP A 214 22.55 17.65 -3.47
N TYR A 215 22.53 18.76 -2.73
CA TYR A 215 21.39 19.68 -2.72
C TYR A 215 21.26 20.48 -4.04
N ASP A 216 22.32 20.62 -4.82
CA ASP A 216 22.25 21.27 -6.12
C ASP A 216 21.49 20.41 -7.13
N LYS A 217 21.83 19.12 -7.21
CA LYS A 217 21.07 18.19 -8.05
C LYS A 217 19.65 17.96 -7.52
N ALA A 218 19.46 17.95 -6.20
CA ALA A 218 18.13 17.85 -5.64
C ALA A 218 17.23 19.02 -6.08
N GLU A 219 17.74 20.25 -6.04
CA GLU A 219 17.06 21.44 -6.54
C GLU A 219 16.73 21.31 -8.03
N GLU A 220 17.71 20.93 -8.85
CA GLU A 220 17.54 20.77 -10.30
C GLU A 220 16.37 19.82 -10.64
N TRP A 221 16.36 18.62 -10.04
CA TRP A 221 15.33 17.63 -10.32
C TRP A 221 13.95 18.00 -9.79
N LEU A 222 13.88 18.66 -8.63
CA LEU A 222 12.60 19.14 -8.08
C LEU A 222 12.05 20.31 -8.91
N LEU A 223 12.89 21.15 -9.51
CA LEU A 223 12.44 22.20 -10.43
C LEU A 223 11.92 21.61 -11.75
N LYS A 224 12.57 20.57 -12.30
CA LYS A 224 12.05 19.84 -13.48
C LYS A 224 10.65 19.23 -13.21
N GLU A 225 10.43 18.61 -12.05
CA GLU A 225 9.10 18.14 -11.65
C GLU A 225 8.08 19.28 -11.61
N SER A 226 8.50 20.48 -11.13
CA SER A 226 7.62 21.66 -11.09
C SER A 226 7.16 22.09 -12.48
N GLU A 227 8.06 22.10 -13.46
CA GLU A 227 7.77 22.44 -14.85
C GLU A 227 6.80 21.43 -15.47
N ASN A 228 7.03 20.13 -15.23
CA ASN A 228 6.19 19.05 -15.73
C ASN A 228 4.77 19.08 -15.15
N LEU A 229 4.59 19.50 -13.89
CA LEU A 229 3.26 19.64 -13.27
C LEU A 229 2.35 20.65 -13.96
N PHE A 230 2.92 21.65 -14.65
CA PHE A 230 2.15 22.65 -15.39
C PHE A 230 1.74 22.21 -16.79
N SER A 231 2.40 21.21 -17.36
CA SER A 231 2.14 20.74 -18.73
C SER A 231 1.01 19.72 -18.83
N HIS A 232 0.54 19.12 -17.72
CA HIS A 232 -0.49 18.11 -17.69
C HIS A 232 -1.83 18.68 -17.19
N SER A 233 -2.65 19.18 -18.11
CA SER A 233 -3.92 19.86 -17.83
C SER A 233 -5.11 18.92 -17.48
N GLU A 234 -4.94 17.62 -17.49
CA GLU A 234 -6.03 16.64 -17.31
C GLU A 234 -6.25 16.18 -15.86
N ASP A 235 -5.35 16.53 -14.94
CA ASP A 235 -5.48 16.16 -13.52
C ASP A 235 -6.54 17.02 -12.80
N ASN A 236 -7.24 16.42 -11.84
CA ASN A 236 -8.11 17.16 -10.92
C ASN A 236 -7.31 18.28 -10.21
N VAL A 237 -7.83 19.52 -10.25
CA VAL A 237 -7.20 20.72 -9.66
C VAL A 237 -6.68 20.47 -8.25
N LYS A 238 -7.47 19.82 -7.40
CA LYS A 238 -7.09 19.49 -6.02
C LYS A 238 -5.84 18.61 -5.96
N ARG A 239 -5.72 17.63 -6.84
CA ARG A 239 -4.57 16.73 -6.89
C ARG A 239 -3.30 17.46 -7.35
N ILE A 240 -3.44 18.39 -8.28
CA ILE A 240 -2.32 19.26 -8.71
C ILE A 240 -1.86 20.13 -7.55
N GLU A 241 -2.79 20.76 -6.81
CA GLU A 241 -2.46 21.57 -5.63
C GLU A 241 -1.74 20.75 -4.54
N GLU A 242 -2.15 19.51 -4.28
CA GLU A 242 -1.50 18.60 -3.33
C GLU A 242 -0.06 18.29 -3.76
N LYS A 243 0.16 17.93 -5.02
CA LYS A 243 1.49 17.67 -5.59
C LYS A 243 2.37 18.93 -5.49
N ARG A 244 1.83 20.07 -5.86
CA ARG A 244 2.52 21.37 -5.82
C ARG A 244 2.91 21.79 -4.41
N ALA A 245 2.00 21.65 -3.45
CA ALA A 245 2.27 21.91 -2.05
C ALA A 245 3.40 21.02 -1.50
N ARG A 246 3.41 19.74 -1.87
CA ARG A 246 4.47 18.80 -1.51
C ARG A 246 5.82 19.24 -2.10
N LEU A 247 5.84 19.58 -3.38
CA LEU A 247 7.05 19.97 -4.08
C LEU A 247 7.67 21.24 -3.50
N LEU A 248 6.84 22.25 -3.21
CA LEU A 248 7.30 23.48 -2.56
C LEU A 248 7.92 23.24 -1.18
N ARG A 249 7.37 22.30 -0.40
CA ARG A 249 7.97 21.93 0.87
C ARG A 249 9.31 21.18 0.71
N LEU A 250 9.45 20.33 -0.32
CA LEU A 250 10.72 19.67 -0.64
C LEU A 250 11.78 20.69 -1.07
N LEU A 251 11.45 21.61 -1.96
CA LEU A 251 12.32 22.72 -2.36
C LEU A 251 12.73 23.58 -1.16
N ALA A 252 11.78 23.90 -0.28
CA ALA A 252 12.09 24.63 0.94
C ALA A 252 13.10 23.89 1.83
N LYS A 253 12.95 22.56 1.93
CA LYS A 253 13.91 21.73 2.67
C LYS A 253 15.30 21.75 2.04
N VAL A 254 15.39 21.69 0.72
CA VAL A 254 16.65 21.79 -0.02
C VAL A 254 17.31 23.15 0.23
N TYR A 255 16.56 24.26 0.11
CA TYR A 255 17.08 25.60 0.37
C TYR A 255 17.50 25.79 1.84
N GLU A 256 16.75 25.22 2.79
CA GLU A 256 17.16 25.22 4.20
C GLU A 256 18.52 24.53 4.40
N MET A 257 18.75 23.38 3.74
CA MET A 257 20.02 22.65 3.81
C MET A 257 21.17 23.35 3.10
N LYS A 258 20.88 24.16 2.08
CA LYS A 258 21.84 25.06 1.41
C LYS A 258 22.11 26.33 2.21
N GLY A 259 21.37 26.62 3.27
CA GLY A 259 21.47 27.85 4.06
C GLY A 259 20.72 29.04 3.46
N ASP A 260 20.01 28.86 2.33
CA ASP A 260 19.18 29.91 1.71
C ASP A 260 17.81 29.96 2.39
N TYR A 261 17.79 30.49 3.61
CA TYR A 261 16.57 30.58 4.41
C TYR A 261 15.50 31.49 3.78
N GLY A 262 15.89 32.46 2.97
CA GLY A 262 14.95 33.34 2.26
C GLY A 262 14.12 32.58 1.23
N LYS A 263 14.78 31.78 0.38
CA LYS A 263 14.08 30.91 -0.57
C LYS A 263 13.28 29.83 0.13
N ALA A 264 13.79 29.25 1.24
CA ALA A 264 13.07 28.27 2.03
C ALA A 264 11.75 28.83 2.57
N GLU A 265 11.78 30.01 3.20
CA GLU A 265 10.62 30.73 3.71
C GLU A 265 9.60 31.02 2.60
N ASN A 266 10.03 31.58 1.47
CA ASN A 266 9.15 31.90 0.35
C ASN A 266 8.41 30.66 -0.19
N ASN A 267 9.10 29.53 -0.34
CA ASN A 267 8.48 28.29 -0.79
C ASN A 267 7.45 27.75 0.25
N LEU A 268 7.72 27.85 1.54
CA LEU A 268 6.77 27.44 2.58
C LEU A 268 5.55 28.36 2.65
N LEU A 269 5.72 29.67 2.47
CA LEU A 269 4.62 30.61 2.38
C LEU A 269 3.71 30.31 1.17
N LYS A 270 4.30 29.99 0.01
CA LYS A 270 3.51 29.54 -1.15
C LYS A 270 2.81 28.21 -0.89
N ALA A 271 3.47 27.25 -0.24
CA ALA A 271 2.88 25.97 0.09
C ALA A 271 1.71 26.07 1.08
N LYS A 272 1.75 27.05 1.99
CA LYS A 272 0.71 27.35 2.97
C LYS A 272 -0.62 27.76 2.33
N GLU A 273 -0.60 28.38 1.14
CA GLU A 273 -1.80 28.81 0.41
C GLU A 273 -2.43 27.67 -0.42
N LEU A 274 -1.80 26.50 -0.47
CA LEU A 274 -2.25 25.33 -1.20
C LEU A 274 -2.78 24.25 -0.24
N ALA A 275 -2.93 23.02 -0.75
CA ALA A 275 -3.36 21.86 0.03
C ALA A 275 -2.40 21.55 1.20
N HIS A 276 -2.96 20.96 2.27
CA HIS A 276 -2.19 20.54 3.46
C HIS A 276 -1.46 21.68 4.19
N LYS A 277 -2.12 22.83 4.33
CA LYS A 277 -1.64 24.04 5.02
C LYS A 277 -0.91 23.75 6.34
N GLU A 278 -1.40 22.79 7.14
CA GLU A 278 -0.77 22.41 8.42
C GLU A 278 0.67 21.95 8.28
N LEU A 279 0.99 21.20 7.21
CA LEU A 279 2.35 20.71 6.99
C LEU A 279 3.30 21.86 6.61
N ALA A 280 2.83 22.83 5.85
CA ALA A 280 3.61 24.02 5.49
C ALA A 280 3.86 24.90 6.73
N LEU A 281 2.82 25.17 7.53
CA LEU A 281 2.94 25.91 8.78
C LEU A 281 3.91 25.24 9.77
N THR A 282 3.80 23.92 9.95
CA THR A 282 4.73 23.16 10.80
C THR A 282 6.18 23.31 10.35
N SER A 283 6.42 23.26 9.04
CA SER A 283 7.77 23.42 8.48
C SER A 283 8.27 24.86 8.63
N LEU A 284 7.38 25.86 8.48
CA LEU A 284 7.70 27.28 8.61
C LEU A 284 8.06 27.65 10.08
N ALA A 285 7.29 27.14 11.05
CA ALA A 285 7.61 27.33 12.46
C ALA A 285 9.02 26.80 12.79
N LYS A 286 9.33 25.56 12.38
CA LYS A 286 10.66 24.96 12.58
C LYS A 286 11.77 25.78 11.89
N LEU A 287 11.52 26.32 10.70
CA LEU A 287 12.47 27.15 10.00
C LEU A 287 12.79 28.43 10.77
N TYR A 288 11.77 29.08 11.35
CA TYR A 288 11.94 30.26 12.17
C TYR A 288 12.65 29.97 13.51
N GLU A 289 12.30 28.86 14.16
CA GLU A 289 12.98 28.39 15.39
C GLU A 289 14.48 28.19 15.13
N LYS A 290 14.83 27.52 14.01
CA LYS A 290 16.24 27.29 13.61
C LYS A 290 17.00 28.59 13.36
N GLN A 291 16.32 29.64 12.92
CA GLN A 291 16.90 30.97 12.70
C GLN A 291 16.92 31.84 13.98
N GLY A 292 16.41 31.33 15.12
CA GLY A 292 16.24 32.13 16.35
C GLY A 292 15.12 33.18 16.26
N LYS A 293 14.28 33.12 15.24
CA LYS A 293 13.14 34.04 15.02
C LYS A 293 11.91 33.59 15.84
N TYR A 294 12.03 33.49 17.16
CA TYR A 294 11.02 32.88 18.04
C TYR A 294 9.67 33.58 18.00
N ASN A 295 9.63 34.92 17.86
CA ASN A 295 8.36 35.65 17.76
C ASN A 295 7.59 35.28 16.48
N GLN A 296 8.28 35.02 15.36
CA GLN A 296 7.64 34.57 14.12
C GLN A 296 7.20 33.11 14.24
N ALA A 297 8.00 32.25 14.84
CA ALA A 297 7.63 30.86 15.11
C ALA A 297 6.37 30.77 15.97
N LEU A 298 6.27 31.62 17.03
CA LEU A 298 5.09 31.67 17.90
C LEU A 298 3.82 32.05 17.12
N LYS A 299 3.88 33.08 16.30
CA LYS A 299 2.72 33.49 15.45
C LYS A 299 2.26 32.35 14.52
N ILE A 300 3.19 31.59 13.94
CA ILE A 300 2.85 30.45 13.07
C ILE A 300 2.25 29.31 13.88
N ASN A 301 2.75 29.05 15.10
CA ASN A 301 2.18 28.04 15.99
C ASN A 301 0.77 28.41 16.45
N ASP A 302 0.47 29.68 16.72
CA ASP A 302 -0.88 30.16 17.03
C ASP A 302 -1.83 29.94 15.85
N GLU A 303 -1.39 30.26 14.61
CA GLU A 303 -2.16 29.99 13.38
C GLU A 303 -2.46 28.49 13.23
N LEU A 304 -1.47 27.63 13.52
CA LEU A 304 -1.59 26.18 13.46
C LEU A 304 -2.62 25.65 14.47
N GLU A 305 -2.63 26.16 15.69
CA GLU A 305 -3.59 25.77 16.73
C GLU A 305 -5.01 26.19 16.38
N GLU A 306 -5.23 27.40 15.87
CA GLU A 306 -6.54 27.85 15.40
C GLU A 306 -7.08 26.98 14.25
N LEU A 307 -6.20 26.58 13.33
CA LEU A 307 -6.56 25.69 12.22
C LEU A 307 -7.02 24.30 12.74
N LYS A 308 -6.33 23.75 13.75
CA LYS A 308 -6.71 22.48 14.39
C LYS A 308 -8.04 22.57 15.13
N LYS A 309 -8.30 23.67 15.83
CA LYS A 309 -9.57 23.93 16.53
C LYS A 309 -10.75 23.99 15.53
N THR A 310 -10.55 24.67 14.42
CA THR A 310 -11.56 24.81 13.36
C THR A 310 -11.91 23.47 12.73
N LYS A 311 -10.91 22.62 12.46
CA LYS A 311 -11.14 21.24 11.95
C LYS A 311 -11.92 20.38 12.95
N LYS A 312 -11.57 20.43 14.25
CA LYS A 312 -12.29 19.68 15.29
C LYS A 312 -13.76 20.09 15.40
N ARG A 313 -14.07 21.37 15.20
CA ARG A 313 -15.46 21.87 15.20
C ARG A 313 -16.26 21.33 14.02
N LYS A 314 -15.66 21.32 12.80
CA LYS A 314 -16.31 20.79 11.57
C LYS A 314 -16.55 19.27 11.58
N ILE A 315 -15.83 18.50 12.39
CA ILE A 315 -16.04 17.05 12.53
C ILE A 315 -17.17 16.74 13.53
N LYS A 316 -17.49 17.70 14.44
CA LYS A 316 -18.53 17.54 15.46
C LYS A 316 -19.88 18.11 15.05
N SER A 317 -19.95 18.90 13.99
CA SER A 317 -21.16 19.37 13.30
C SER A 317 -21.56 18.42 12.16
#